data_66465f2a25b8715d4c4bf9c7185b8a29
#
_entry.id   66465f2a25b8715d4c4bf9c7185b8a29
#
_cell.length_a   1.000
_cell.length_b   1.000
_cell.length_c   1.000
_cell.angle_alpha   90.00
_cell.angle_beta   90.00
_cell.angle_gamma   90.00
#
_symmetry.space_group_name_H-M   'P 1'
#
loop_
_entity.id
_entity.type
_entity.pdbx_description
1 polymer ?
#
loop_
_entity_poly.entity_id
_entity_poly.type
_entity_poly.pdbx_seq_one_letter_code
_entity_poly.pdbx_strand_id
1 'polypeptide(L)'
;MTDNFKIVRISDEKKSYLPLLLIGDESETMIDRYIDRCNLYAGLISERPVAVCASVNETDKTTEIKNLAVHPDFRRKGLGRRMLEHVESVNRGKTIILGTGETPSTLRFYKLCGYNYSHCIANFFTDNYPCPIIEEGVTLRDMIYLKKQ
;
A
#
# COMPACT_ATOMS: atom_id res chain seq x y z
N MET A 1 2.22 -22.42 -3.63
CA MET A 1 2.67 -22.50 -2.23
C MET A 1 3.32 -21.21 -1.83
N THR A 2 2.92 -20.68 -0.70
CA THR A 2 3.47 -19.44 -0.17
C THR A 2 4.42 -19.67 1.00
N ASP A 3 4.82 -20.92 1.23
CA ASP A 3 5.64 -21.32 2.38
C ASP A 3 7.05 -20.72 2.34
N ASN A 4 7.56 -20.40 1.12
CA ASN A 4 8.86 -19.72 0.98
C ASN A 4 8.71 -18.19 0.93
N PHE A 5 7.54 -17.66 1.23
CA PHE A 5 7.33 -16.22 1.25
C PHE A 5 8.01 -15.64 2.48
N LYS A 6 8.86 -14.65 2.27
CA LYS A 6 9.49 -13.93 3.38
C LYS A 6 9.42 -12.45 3.11
N ILE A 7 9.39 -11.67 4.19
CA ILE A 7 9.31 -10.21 4.11
C ILE A 7 10.62 -9.64 4.65
N VAL A 8 11.25 -8.78 3.86
CA VAL A 8 12.50 -8.14 4.24
C VAL A 8 12.35 -6.64 4.17
N ARG A 9 13.07 -5.93 5.05
CA ARG A 9 13.12 -4.48 5.01
C ARG A 9 14.16 -4.06 4.00
N ILE A 10 13.80 -3.09 3.14
CA ILE A 10 14.69 -2.55 2.13
C ILE A 10 15.18 -1.19 2.61
N SER A 11 16.46 -1.07 2.88
CA SER A 11 17.04 0.17 3.39
C SER A 11 17.84 0.94 2.36
N ASP A 12 18.06 0.37 1.17
CA ASP A 12 18.89 0.95 0.14
C ASP A 12 18.30 0.65 -1.24
N GLU A 13 18.54 1.55 -2.20
CA GLU A 13 18.09 1.40 -3.59
C GLU A 13 16.60 1.09 -3.71
N LYS A 14 15.79 1.82 -2.97
CA LYS A 14 14.34 1.60 -2.93
C LYS A 14 13.69 1.74 -4.30
N LYS A 15 14.22 2.60 -5.17
CA LYS A 15 13.68 2.79 -6.52
C LYS A 15 13.88 1.56 -7.42
N SER A 16 14.71 0.60 -7.03
CA SER A 16 14.82 -0.65 -7.77
C SER A 16 13.53 -1.47 -7.71
N TYR A 17 12.64 -1.15 -6.78
CA TYR A 17 11.33 -1.80 -6.66
C TYR A 17 10.22 -1.02 -7.37
N LEU A 18 10.58 -0.04 -8.21
CA LEU A 18 9.61 0.80 -8.91
C LEU A 18 8.55 0.02 -9.69
N PRO A 19 8.89 -1.08 -10.40
CA PRO A 19 7.85 -1.84 -11.11
C PRO A 19 6.71 -2.30 -10.20
N LEU A 20 7.02 -2.76 -8.99
CA LEU A 20 5.97 -3.15 -8.03
C LEU A 20 5.28 -1.93 -7.44
N LEU A 21 6.02 -0.89 -7.11
CA LEU A 21 5.45 0.34 -6.56
C LEU A 21 4.44 0.97 -7.51
N LEU A 22 4.70 0.91 -8.82
CA LEU A 22 3.79 1.46 -9.83
C LEU A 22 2.49 0.66 -9.93
N ILE A 23 2.46 -0.57 -9.46
CA ILE A 23 1.21 -1.34 -9.38
C ILE A 23 0.29 -0.76 -8.31
N GLY A 24 0.87 -0.30 -7.19
CA GLY A 24 0.09 0.29 -6.10
C GLY A 24 -0.20 1.78 -6.31
N ASP A 25 0.66 2.48 -7.05
CA ASP A 25 0.50 3.91 -7.34
C ASP A 25 1.01 4.17 -8.76
N GLU A 26 0.13 4.57 -9.65
CA GLU A 26 0.45 4.71 -11.07
C GLU A 26 1.38 5.87 -11.41
N SER A 27 1.74 6.71 -10.43
CA SER A 27 2.54 7.91 -10.66
C SER A 27 3.86 7.84 -9.94
N GLU A 28 4.95 7.83 -10.71
CA GLU A 28 6.29 7.89 -10.14
C GLU A 28 6.50 9.19 -9.35
N THR A 29 5.92 10.30 -9.84
CA THR A 29 6.00 11.58 -9.14
C THR A 29 5.39 11.48 -7.74
N MET A 30 4.27 10.78 -7.62
CA MET A 30 3.63 10.58 -6.32
C MET A 30 4.49 9.66 -5.44
N ILE A 31 5.07 8.61 -6.02
CA ILE A 31 5.97 7.71 -5.29
C ILE A 31 7.18 8.48 -4.76
N ASP A 32 7.73 9.39 -5.55
CA ASP A 32 8.88 10.20 -5.15
C ASP A 32 8.61 11.04 -3.91
N ARG A 33 7.35 11.34 -3.60
CA ARG A 33 7.00 12.12 -2.41
C ARG A 33 7.31 11.40 -1.11
N TYR A 34 7.40 10.06 -1.13
CA TYR A 34 7.61 9.30 0.11
C TYR A 34 8.73 8.29 0.04
N ILE A 35 9.28 7.96 -1.14
CA ILE A 35 10.17 6.81 -1.29
C ILE A 35 11.42 6.91 -0.40
N ASP A 36 12.01 8.09 -0.31
CA ASP A 36 13.26 8.25 0.45
C ASP A 36 13.06 8.23 1.96
N ARG A 37 11.88 8.62 2.43
CA ARG A 37 11.59 8.69 3.87
C ARG A 37 10.77 7.53 4.40
N CYS A 38 10.32 6.63 3.52
CA CYS A 38 9.47 5.53 3.94
C CYS A 38 10.27 4.35 4.47
N ASN A 39 9.58 3.50 5.23
CA ASN A 39 10.04 2.15 5.54
C ASN A 39 9.48 1.26 4.44
N LEU A 40 10.35 0.71 3.61
CA LEU A 40 9.94 -0.16 2.51
C LEU A 40 10.17 -1.61 2.88
N TYR A 41 9.14 -2.43 2.67
CA TYR A 41 9.21 -3.88 2.87
C TYR A 41 8.94 -4.55 1.54
N ALA A 42 9.72 -5.59 1.24
CA ALA A 42 9.50 -6.42 0.06
C ALA A 42 9.16 -7.83 0.48
N GLY A 43 8.16 -8.40 -0.18
CA GLY A 43 7.82 -9.81 -0.02
C GLY A 43 8.47 -10.60 -1.12
N LEU A 44 9.22 -11.63 -0.77
CA LEU A 44 10.00 -12.43 -1.70
C LEU A 44 9.50 -13.88 -1.72
N ILE A 45 9.44 -14.45 -2.91
CA ILE A 45 9.25 -15.90 -3.09
C ILE A 45 10.45 -16.39 -3.90
N SER A 46 11.24 -17.30 -3.31
CA SER A 46 12.47 -17.82 -3.94
C SER A 46 13.36 -16.67 -4.42
N GLU A 47 13.57 -15.69 -3.55
CA GLU A 47 14.40 -14.50 -3.77
C GLU A 47 13.84 -13.54 -4.84
N ARG A 48 12.65 -13.81 -5.40
CA ARG A 48 12.00 -12.91 -6.35
C ARG A 48 11.05 -11.97 -5.63
N PRO A 49 11.18 -10.64 -5.82
CA PRO A 49 10.22 -9.70 -5.24
C PRO A 49 8.85 -9.84 -5.91
N VAL A 50 7.82 -10.11 -5.11
CA VAL A 50 6.45 -10.28 -5.61
C VAL A 50 5.46 -9.34 -4.93
N ALA A 51 5.88 -8.65 -3.88
CA ALA A 51 5.01 -7.71 -3.16
C ALA A 51 5.86 -6.61 -2.52
N VAL A 52 5.26 -5.44 -2.32
CA VAL A 52 5.89 -4.34 -1.58
C VAL A 52 4.86 -3.68 -0.68
N CYS A 53 5.36 -3.11 0.41
CA CYS A 53 4.56 -2.23 1.26
C CYS A 53 5.45 -1.11 1.77
N ALA A 54 5.03 0.13 1.56
CA ALA A 54 5.76 1.31 2.01
C ALA A 54 4.95 1.99 3.10
N SER A 55 5.60 2.32 4.22
CA SER A 55 4.94 3.00 5.32
C SER A 55 5.79 4.17 5.80
N VAL A 56 5.12 5.18 6.37
CA VAL A 56 5.77 6.37 6.91
C VAL A 56 5.23 6.59 8.32
N ASN A 57 6.13 6.84 9.26
CA ASN A 57 5.74 7.22 10.63
C ASN A 57 5.36 8.70 10.61
N GLU A 58 4.05 8.98 10.59
CA GLU A 58 3.55 10.36 10.55
C GLU A 58 3.72 11.04 11.92
N THR A 59 3.47 10.28 12.99
CA THR A 59 3.67 10.72 14.36
C THR A 59 4.18 9.53 15.18
N ASP A 60 4.43 9.76 16.48
CA ASP A 60 4.79 8.67 17.40
C ASP A 60 3.67 7.65 17.54
N LYS A 61 2.44 8.02 17.19
CA LYS A 61 1.25 7.19 17.42
C LYS A 61 0.57 6.75 16.13
N THR A 62 1.03 7.22 14.97
CA THR A 62 0.37 6.97 13.70
C THR A 62 1.37 6.63 12.62
N THR A 63 1.13 5.50 11.94
CA THR A 63 1.90 5.09 10.77
C THR A 63 0.95 5.06 9.57
N GLU A 64 1.37 5.66 8.46
CA GLU A 64 0.58 5.64 7.23
C GLU A 64 1.20 4.70 6.22
N ILE A 65 0.36 3.81 5.66
CA ILE A 65 0.76 2.96 4.55
C ILE A 65 0.57 3.78 3.27
N LYS A 66 1.67 3.99 2.54
CA LYS A 66 1.67 4.80 1.32
C LYS A 66 1.51 3.96 0.06
N ASN A 67 1.87 2.68 0.12
CA ASN A 67 1.82 1.81 -1.04
C ASN A 67 1.74 0.37 -0.57
N LEU A 68 0.84 -0.38 -1.16
CA LEU A 68 0.75 -1.83 -0.97
C LEU A 68 0.45 -2.43 -2.33
N ALA A 69 1.33 -3.29 -2.81
CA ALA A 69 1.15 -3.90 -4.12
C ALA A 69 1.59 -5.35 -4.11
N VAL A 70 0.87 -6.18 -4.86
CA VAL A 70 1.22 -7.58 -5.10
C VAL A 70 1.24 -7.80 -6.59
N HIS A 71 2.30 -8.42 -7.08
CA HIS A 71 2.43 -8.73 -8.51
C HIS A 71 1.19 -9.54 -8.96
N PRO A 72 0.61 -9.22 -10.13
CA PRO A 72 -0.64 -9.87 -10.57
C PRO A 72 -0.60 -11.40 -10.57
N ASP A 73 0.55 -12.01 -10.90
CA ASP A 73 0.67 -13.46 -10.96
C ASP A 73 0.63 -14.12 -9.58
N PHE A 74 0.72 -13.32 -8.51
CA PHE A 74 0.79 -13.84 -7.14
C PHE A 74 -0.38 -13.38 -6.28
N ARG A 75 -1.42 -12.83 -6.91
CA ARG A 75 -2.63 -12.40 -6.19
C ARG A 75 -3.46 -13.60 -5.75
N ARG A 76 -4.39 -13.34 -4.82
CA ARG A 76 -5.32 -14.33 -4.25
C ARG A 76 -4.62 -15.43 -3.47
N LYS A 77 -3.43 -15.14 -2.93
CA LYS A 77 -2.66 -16.05 -2.10
C LYS A 77 -2.48 -15.50 -0.68
N GLY A 78 -3.17 -14.41 -0.35
CA GLY A 78 -3.08 -13.79 0.97
C GLY A 78 -1.82 -12.99 1.20
N LEU A 79 -1.05 -12.68 0.17
CA LEU A 79 0.23 -11.97 0.35
C LEU A 79 0.03 -10.51 0.76
N GLY A 80 -0.97 -9.82 0.20
CA GLY A 80 -1.28 -8.45 0.60
C GLY A 80 -1.61 -8.35 2.08
N ARG A 81 -2.41 -9.30 2.59
CA ARG A 81 -2.74 -9.35 3.99
C ARG A 81 -1.50 -9.61 4.85
N ARG A 82 -0.62 -10.50 4.40
CA ARG A 82 0.63 -10.79 5.13
C ARG A 82 1.54 -9.57 5.19
N MET A 83 1.60 -8.77 4.11
CA MET A 83 2.36 -7.53 4.10
C MET A 83 1.80 -6.54 5.13
N LEU A 84 0.47 -6.38 5.17
CA LEU A 84 -0.18 -5.51 6.14
C LEU A 84 0.09 -5.98 7.57
N GLU A 85 -0.05 -7.26 7.83
CA GLU A 85 0.19 -7.83 9.16
C GLU A 85 1.63 -7.60 9.61
N HIS A 86 2.58 -7.67 8.68
CA HIS A 86 3.96 -7.38 9.00
C HIS A 86 4.14 -5.93 9.47
N VAL A 87 3.59 -4.98 8.71
CA VAL A 87 3.68 -3.56 9.07
C VAL A 87 2.99 -3.30 10.41
N GLU A 88 1.85 -3.94 10.64
CA GLU A 88 1.14 -3.83 11.91
C GLU A 88 2.00 -4.36 13.06
N SER A 89 2.69 -5.47 12.84
CA SER A 89 3.50 -6.11 13.89
C SER A 89 4.70 -5.26 14.30
N VAL A 90 5.31 -4.53 13.36
CA VAL A 90 6.45 -3.67 13.67
C VAL A 90 6.03 -2.29 14.16
N ASN A 91 4.72 -2.01 14.18
CA ASN A 91 4.16 -0.74 14.64
C ASN A 91 3.11 -0.94 15.74
N ARG A 92 3.32 -1.92 16.60
CA ARG A 92 2.37 -2.22 17.68
C ARG A 92 2.11 -1.01 18.55
N GLY A 93 0.85 -0.84 18.93
CA GLY A 93 0.44 0.29 19.75
C GLY A 93 0.16 1.56 18.97
N LYS A 94 0.38 1.55 17.66
CA LYS A 94 0.09 2.69 16.80
C LYS A 94 -1.17 2.46 15.99
N THR A 95 -1.79 3.57 15.59
CA THR A 95 -2.87 3.52 14.61
C THR A 95 -2.24 3.43 13.23
N ILE A 96 -2.72 2.50 12.42
CA ILE A 96 -2.31 2.38 11.02
C ILE A 96 -3.37 3.04 10.16
N ILE A 97 -2.97 3.98 9.31
CA ILE A 97 -3.88 4.64 8.37
C ILE A 97 -3.41 4.40 6.95
N LEU A 98 -4.33 4.46 6.02
CA LEU A 98 -4.02 4.41 4.60
C LEU A 98 -5.10 5.09 3.79
N GLY A 99 -4.71 5.63 2.63
CA GLY A 99 -5.64 6.22 1.68
C GLY A 99 -5.74 5.33 0.46
N THR A 100 -6.95 5.20 -0.08
CA THR A 100 -7.21 4.39 -1.27
C THR A 100 -8.33 5.01 -2.09
N GLY A 101 -8.47 4.57 -3.34
CA GLY A 101 -9.59 4.96 -4.18
C GLY A 101 -10.87 4.24 -3.77
N GLU A 102 -11.96 4.62 -4.40
CA GLU A 102 -13.30 4.09 -4.09
C GLU A 102 -13.60 2.77 -4.81
N THR A 103 -12.59 2.01 -5.17
CA THR A 103 -12.75 0.74 -5.87
C THR A 103 -13.36 -0.30 -4.92
N PRO A 104 -14.51 -0.90 -5.26
CA PRO A 104 -15.21 -1.79 -4.32
C PRO A 104 -14.39 -2.98 -3.83
N SER A 105 -13.61 -3.61 -4.70
CA SER A 105 -12.81 -4.77 -4.28
C SER A 105 -11.70 -4.38 -3.33
N THR A 106 -11.09 -3.21 -3.53
CA THR A 106 -10.03 -2.70 -2.66
C THR A 106 -10.59 -2.34 -1.29
N LEU A 107 -11.73 -1.67 -1.25
CA LEU A 107 -12.38 -1.32 0.03
C LEU A 107 -12.76 -2.58 0.79
N ARG A 108 -13.27 -3.60 0.09
CA ARG A 108 -13.61 -4.88 0.72
C ARG A 108 -12.38 -5.55 1.29
N PHE A 109 -11.27 -5.56 0.53
CA PHE A 109 -10.02 -6.17 0.98
C PHE A 109 -9.57 -5.57 2.29
N TYR A 110 -9.51 -4.24 2.38
CA TYR A 110 -9.05 -3.58 3.59
C TYR A 110 -10.01 -3.80 4.75
N LYS A 111 -11.32 -3.82 4.48
CA LYS A 111 -12.30 -4.09 5.52
C LYS A 111 -12.10 -5.48 6.11
N LEU A 112 -11.86 -6.48 5.25
CA LEU A 112 -11.60 -7.86 5.70
C LEU A 112 -10.30 -7.95 6.50
N CYS A 113 -9.36 -7.03 6.27
CA CYS A 113 -8.11 -6.97 7.03
C CYS A 113 -8.26 -6.17 8.33
N GLY A 114 -9.46 -5.67 8.64
CA GLY A 114 -9.73 -5.00 9.90
C GLY A 114 -9.69 -3.48 9.84
N TYR A 115 -9.65 -2.90 8.64
CA TYR A 115 -9.61 -1.45 8.48
C TYR A 115 -11.02 -0.89 8.36
N ASN A 116 -11.23 0.26 8.98
CA ASN A 116 -12.53 0.94 9.00
C ASN A 116 -12.38 2.37 8.47
N TYR A 117 -13.49 2.91 7.97
CA TYR A 117 -13.52 4.26 7.42
C TYR A 117 -13.05 5.29 8.47
N SER A 118 -12.21 6.22 8.04
CA SER A 118 -11.76 7.33 8.86
C SER A 118 -12.30 8.66 8.31
N HIS A 119 -11.86 9.03 7.13
CA HIS A 119 -12.28 10.29 6.48
C HIS A 119 -11.97 10.20 4.99
N CYS A 120 -12.30 11.24 4.23
CA CYS A 120 -11.92 11.29 2.83
C CYS A 120 -11.30 12.64 2.47
N ILE A 121 -10.49 12.63 1.41
CA ILE A 121 -9.97 13.86 0.81
C ILE A 121 -10.66 14.00 -0.54
N ALA A 122 -11.54 15.00 -0.65
CA ALA A 122 -12.31 15.21 -1.86
C ALA A 122 -11.39 15.59 -3.03
N ASN A 123 -11.69 15.02 -4.20
CA ASN A 123 -11.00 15.32 -5.46
C ASN A 123 -9.49 15.05 -5.44
N PHE A 124 -9.01 14.18 -4.53
CA PHE A 124 -7.57 13.91 -4.40
C PHE A 124 -6.99 13.42 -5.73
N PHE A 125 -7.65 12.46 -6.38
CA PHE A 125 -7.11 11.87 -7.60
C PHE A 125 -7.20 12.83 -8.79
N THR A 126 -8.27 13.62 -8.88
CA THR A 126 -8.41 14.60 -9.96
C THR A 126 -7.44 15.77 -9.79
N ASP A 127 -7.11 16.13 -8.54
CA ASP A 127 -6.21 17.26 -8.26
C ASP A 127 -4.73 16.87 -8.36
N ASN A 128 -4.38 15.59 -8.14
CA ASN A 128 -2.98 15.17 -8.03
C ASN A 128 -2.47 14.33 -9.20
N TYR A 129 -3.33 13.85 -10.07
CA TYR A 129 -2.93 13.03 -11.21
C TYR A 129 -3.32 13.72 -12.53
N PRO A 130 -2.40 13.76 -13.52
CA PRO A 130 -2.66 14.49 -14.76
C PRO A 130 -3.72 13.85 -15.65
N CYS A 131 -3.94 12.53 -15.50
CA CYS A 131 -4.90 11.79 -16.30
C CYS A 131 -5.87 11.06 -15.40
N PRO A 132 -7.13 10.84 -15.84
CA PRO A 132 -8.08 10.07 -15.05
C PRO A 132 -7.57 8.66 -14.77
N ILE A 133 -7.78 8.19 -13.55
CA ILE A 133 -7.47 6.81 -13.15
C ILE A 133 -8.79 6.07 -13.06
N ILE A 134 -8.88 4.97 -13.81
CA ILE A 134 -10.11 4.16 -13.84
C ILE A 134 -9.75 2.76 -13.35
N GLU A 135 -10.44 2.31 -12.30
CA GLU A 135 -10.26 0.96 -11.73
C GLU A 135 -11.62 0.31 -11.58
N GLU A 136 -11.76 -0.90 -12.14
CA GLU A 136 -13.02 -1.66 -12.08
C GLU A 136 -14.22 -0.82 -12.58
N GLY A 137 -14.01 -0.01 -13.62
CA GLY A 137 -15.04 0.86 -14.16
C GLY A 137 -15.34 2.11 -13.35
N VAL A 138 -14.63 2.34 -12.25
CA VAL A 138 -14.80 3.51 -11.40
C VAL A 138 -13.71 4.53 -11.70
N THR A 139 -14.11 5.75 -12.05
CA THR A 139 -13.16 6.85 -12.19
C THR A 139 -12.84 7.36 -10.79
N LEU A 140 -11.58 7.23 -10.37
CA LEU A 140 -11.17 7.64 -9.03
C LEU A 140 -11.21 9.15 -8.91
N ARG A 141 -11.84 9.65 -7.86
CA ARG A 141 -11.95 11.07 -7.56
C ARG A 141 -11.48 11.36 -6.15
N ASP A 142 -12.16 10.81 -5.16
CA ASP A 142 -11.86 11.06 -3.75
C ASP A 142 -10.94 9.98 -3.20
N MET A 143 -10.06 10.37 -2.29
CA MET A 143 -9.26 9.39 -1.55
C MET A 143 -9.98 9.05 -0.26
N ILE A 144 -10.23 7.78 -0.05
CA ILE A 144 -10.87 7.27 1.15
C ILE A 144 -9.78 6.86 2.13
N TYR A 145 -9.80 7.43 3.33
CA TYR A 145 -8.87 7.06 4.38
C TYR A 145 -9.50 6.04 5.31
N LEU A 146 -8.73 4.98 5.55
CA LEU A 146 -9.12 3.87 6.42
C LEU A 146 -8.11 3.79 7.55
N LYS A 147 -8.53 3.21 8.69
CA LYS A 147 -7.67 3.07 9.85
C LYS A 147 -7.90 1.76 10.59
N LYS A 148 -6.86 1.31 11.28
CA LYS A 148 -6.89 0.15 12.17
C LYS A 148 -6.07 0.47 13.40
N GLN A 149 -6.62 0.18 14.56
CA GLN A 149 -5.93 0.39 15.83
C GLN A 149 -5.43 -0.91 16.44
#